data_51962b1bd5117a0b67190656a2f59d80
#
_entry.id   51962b1bd5117a0b67190656a2f59d80
#
_cell.length_a   1.000
_cell.length_b   1.000
_cell.length_c   1.000
_cell.angle_alpha   90.00
_cell.angle_beta   90.00
_cell.angle_gamma   90.00
#
_symmetry.space_group_name_H-M   'P 1'
#
loop_
_entity.id
_entity.type
_entity.pdbx_description
1 polymer ?
#
loop_
_entity_poly.entity_id
_entity_poly.type
_entity_poly.pdbx_seq_one_letter_code
_entity_poly.pdbx_strand_id
1 'polypeptide(L)'
;MAFDYLPVDRDQQFLLPPSVRDWLPEGHLVWFVLDVVARVDTSRLHANHPRDGVGRRAFDPDMLLALLVYSYCLGQRSSRQIERLCEVDVAYRVICANRAPDHTTIARFRQGHQDEAVRLFTDVLVICAECGLAKVGVVAVDGTKMAGAASLKANRTRAQLEAEVAKMLAEADAVDAGEDDLFGGDRGDGLPAELVDRSSRAARLDAALAELERAQQARDSEDRNFVELEAQAQREGRGLRGRVPVGREVERAEAALARQLQRVALKRERVEREAAAQGRKPKGPPPKGHRVAVYEARLARAKADQQPRREPPPSTDAREPRANVSDPQSRVMKTPQGWVQGFNAQAAANELGVVIAGDVTQQGNDSWQCQPMMAATMASLEAAGIDDNVGIMLFDAGYLSDANLNADGPDRLIATGKSHTLRRSKPTSGPAPQAASATAAMEHRLRTPEGAALYQKRQHIIEPVFGTIKETRGFRRFSRRGLDAVKAEWLLILATHNINKAFKHA
;
A
#
# COMPACT_ATOMS: atom_id res chain seq x y z
N MET A 1 -2.96 -57.30 30.31
CA MET A 1 -3.10 -56.03 31.02
C MET A 1 -4.07 -55.19 30.20
N ALA A 2 -5.25 -54.88 30.74
CA ALA A 2 -6.20 -54.00 30.09
C ALA A 2 -5.71 -52.54 30.28
N PHE A 3 -5.65 -51.78 29.22
CA PHE A 3 -5.33 -50.34 29.30
C PHE A 3 -6.59 -49.61 29.81
N ASP A 4 -6.41 -48.79 30.87
CA ASP A 4 -7.50 -47.99 31.43
C ASP A 4 -7.56 -46.63 30.69
N TYR A 5 -8.27 -46.67 29.56
CA TYR A 5 -8.55 -45.46 28.76
C TYR A 5 -9.85 -44.82 29.18
N LEU A 6 -9.91 -43.47 29.15
CA LEU A 6 -11.19 -42.78 29.25
C LEU A 6 -12.11 -43.21 28.07
N PRO A 7 -13.39 -43.59 28.34
CA PRO A 7 -14.30 -43.99 27.29
C PRO A 7 -14.56 -42.83 26.31
N VAL A 8 -14.56 -43.13 25.03
CA VAL A 8 -14.88 -42.17 23.95
C VAL A 8 -16.21 -42.60 23.38
N ASP A 9 -17.31 -42.04 23.92
CA ASP A 9 -18.64 -42.22 23.41
C ASP A 9 -19.01 -41.02 22.49
N ARG A 10 -19.15 -41.28 21.20
CA ARG A 10 -19.50 -40.26 20.20
C ARG A 10 -21.02 -40.15 20.02
N ASP A 11 -21.79 -41.08 20.56
CA ASP A 11 -23.25 -41.14 20.47
C ASP A 11 -23.90 -40.63 21.76
N GLN A 12 -23.11 -40.12 22.71
CA GLN A 12 -23.61 -39.62 23.98
C GLN A 12 -24.59 -38.45 23.75
N GLN A 13 -25.81 -38.61 24.27
CA GLN A 13 -26.86 -37.60 24.22
C GLN A 13 -26.78 -36.68 25.44
N PHE A 14 -27.07 -35.39 25.25
CA PHE A 14 -27.21 -34.44 26.34
C PHE A 14 -28.60 -34.52 26.96
N LEU A 15 -28.67 -34.53 28.28
CA LEU A 15 -29.93 -34.52 29.03
C LEU A 15 -30.73 -33.23 28.86
N LEU A 16 -30.04 -32.11 28.66
CA LEU A 16 -30.63 -30.78 28.39
C LEU A 16 -30.12 -30.24 27.06
N PRO A 17 -30.93 -29.48 26.29
CA PRO A 17 -30.44 -28.80 25.08
C PRO A 17 -29.28 -27.92 25.42
N PRO A 18 -28.09 -28.02 24.80
CA PRO A 18 -26.95 -27.18 25.08
C PRO A 18 -27.21 -25.72 24.60
N SER A 19 -26.86 -24.76 25.42
CA SER A 19 -26.80 -23.38 24.97
C SER A 19 -25.58 -23.23 24.04
N VAL A 20 -25.71 -22.44 22.97
CA VAL A 20 -24.55 -22.10 22.11
C VAL A 20 -23.42 -21.36 22.91
N ARG A 21 -23.78 -20.73 24.03
CA ARG A 21 -22.80 -20.10 24.93
C ARG A 21 -21.93 -21.11 25.65
N ASP A 22 -22.43 -22.31 25.88
CA ASP A 22 -21.71 -23.37 26.59
C ASP A 22 -20.66 -24.06 25.69
N TRP A 23 -20.67 -23.77 24.38
CA TRP A 23 -19.81 -24.44 23.41
C TRP A 23 -18.38 -23.89 23.38
N LEU A 24 -18.16 -22.68 23.86
CA LEU A 24 -16.87 -22.02 23.86
C LEU A 24 -16.55 -21.47 25.27
N PRO A 25 -15.27 -21.50 25.69
CA PRO A 25 -14.86 -20.89 26.94
C PRO A 25 -15.10 -19.37 26.94
N GLU A 26 -15.34 -18.80 28.12
CA GLU A 26 -15.65 -17.36 28.29
C GLU A 26 -14.59 -16.43 27.69
N GLY A 27 -13.29 -16.79 27.79
CA GLY A 27 -12.17 -16.02 27.23
C GLY A 27 -11.92 -16.27 25.74
N HIS A 28 -12.88 -16.84 24.97
CA HIS A 28 -12.67 -17.10 23.54
C HIS A 28 -12.82 -15.82 22.71
N LEU A 29 -11.97 -15.65 21.66
CA LEU A 29 -11.96 -14.49 20.75
C LEU A 29 -13.34 -14.15 20.16
N VAL A 30 -14.22 -15.14 19.96
CA VAL A 30 -15.59 -14.94 19.47
C VAL A 30 -16.34 -13.92 20.33
N TRP A 31 -16.30 -14.08 21.65
CA TRP A 31 -17.03 -13.20 22.58
C TRP A 31 -16.51 -11.77 22.49
N PHE A 32 -15.19 -11.62 22.45
CA PHE A 32 -14.58 -10.31 22.26
C PHE A 32 -14.98 -9.65 20.92
N VAL A 33 -15.02 -10.42 19.82
CA VAL A 33 -15.48 -9.91 18.52
C VAL A 33 -16.95 -9.51 18.55
N LEU A 34 -17.80 -10.31 19.19
CA LEU A 34 -19.23 -9.97 19.34
C LEU A 34 -19.42 -8.70 20.18
N ASP A 35 -18.65 -8.54 21.24
CA ASP A 35 -18.67 -7.32 22.07
C ASP A 35 -18.16 -6.09 21.31
N VAL A 36 -17.11 -6.24 20.49
CA VAL A 36 -16.61 -5.17 19.59
C VAL A 36 -17.71 -4.76 18.62
N VAL A 37 -18.37 -5.73 17.93
CA VAL A 37 -19.41 -5.42 16.95
C VAL A 37 -20.63 -4.79 17.61
N ALA A 38 -20.98 -5.17 18.84
CA ALA A 38 -22.08 -4.56 19.59
C ALA A 38 -21.81 -3.08 19.97
N ARG A 39 -20.54 -2.64 19.94
CA ARG A 39 -20.12 -1.25 20.24
C ARG A 39 -19.93 -0.39 18.99
N VAL A 40 -19.83 -1.00 17.81
CA VAL A 40 -19.68 -0.31 16.53
C VAL A 40 -21.04 0.22 16.06
N ASP A 41 -21.07 1.42 15.46
CA ASP A 41 -22.30 1.94 14.84
C ASP A 41 -22.61 1.19 13.53
N THR A 42 -23.54 0.25 13.61
CA THR A 42 -24.01 -0.55 12.48
C THR A 42 -25.31 -0.04 11.85
N SER A 43 -25.81 1.13 12.25
CA SER A 43 -27.09 1.70 11.81
C SER A 43 -27.26 1.74 10.29
N ARG A 44 -26.18 2.03 9.55
CA ARG A 44 -26.19 2.05 8.07
C ARG A 44 -26.29 0.67 7.45
N LEU A 45 -25.75 -0.36 8.10
CA LEU A 45 -25.90 -1.73 7.64
C LEU A 45 -27.38 -2.16 7.65
N HIS A 46 -28.14 -1.68 8.62
CA HIS A 46 -29.56 -1.95 8.75
C HIS A 46 -30.44 -1.05 7.85
N ALA A 47 -29.96 0.14 7.45
CA ALA A 47 -30.75 1.10 6.68
C ALA A 47 -31.18 0.57 5.29
N ASN A 48 -30.42 -0.31 4.71
CA ASN A 48 -30.65 -0.88 3.37
C ASN A 48 -31.55 -2.13 3.36
N HIS A 49 -32.09 -2.54 4.51
CA HIS A 49 -32.95 -3.70 4.59
C HIS A 49 -34.43 -3.30 4.48
N PRO A 50 -35.25 -4.00 3.62
CA PRO A 50 -36.69 -3.76 3.54
C PRO A 50 -37.35 -3.96 4.90
N ARG A 51 -38.21 -3.02 5.29
CA ARG A 51 -38.96 -3.07 6.56
C ARG A 51 -40.34 -3.74 6.43
N ASP A 52 -40.76 -4.03 5.24
CA ASP A 52 -42.13 -4.45 4.85
C ASP A 52 -42.35 -5.96 4.96
N GLY A 53 -41.35 -6.73 5.33
CA GLY A 53 -41.48 -8.16 5.57
C GLY A 53 -41.83 -9.01 4.31
N VAL A 54 -41.78 -8.41 3.12
CA VAL A 54 -42.00 -9.07 1.85
C VAL A 54 -40.72 -9.74 1.35
N GLY A 55 -40.79 -11.03 1.07
CA GLY A 55 -39.67 -11.81 0.56
C GLY A 55 -39.00 -12.73 1.58
N ARG A 56 -37.85 -13.32 1.20
CA ARG A 56 -37.05 -14.18 2.09
C ARG A 56 -36.37 -13.32 3.16
N ARG A 57 -36.46 -13.74 4.42
CA ARG A 57 -35.79 -13.06 5.53
C ARG A 57 -34.29 -12.97 5.28
N ALA A 58 -33.72 -11.78 5.41
CA ALA A 58 -32.29 -11.55 5.33
C ALA A 58 -31.57 -12.03 6.60
N PHE A 59 -30.28 -12.30 6.48
CA PHE A 59 -29.41 -12.48 7.63
C PHE A 59 -29.19 -11.15 8.34
N ASP A 60 -29.03 -11.20 9.65
CA ASP A 60 -28.71 -10.05 10.47
C ASP A 60 -27.35 -9.43 10.03
N PRO A 61 -27.30 -8.13 9.70
CA PRO A 61 -26.06 -7.45 9.31
C PRO A 61 -24.97 -7.50 10.37
N ASP A 62 -25.32 -7.37 11.65
CA ASP A 62 -24.36 -7.42 12.76
C ASP A 62 -23.72 -8.81 12.87
N MET A 63 -24.51 -9.84 12.67
CA MET A 63 -24.01 -11.22 12.61
C MET A 63 -23.06 -11.39 11.42
N LEU A 64 -23.38 -10.86 10.23
CA LEU A 64 -22.52 -10.95 9.05
C LEU A 64 -21.22 -10.14 9.25
N LEU A 65 -21.30 -8.99 9.90
CA LEU A 65 -20.13 -8.20 10.27
C LEU A 65 -19.24 -8.96 11.26
N ALA A 66 -19.82 -9.51 12.33
CA ALA A 66 -19.08 -10.32 13.30
C ALA A 66 -18.41 -11.54 12.64
N LEU A 67 -19.11 -12.19 11.72
CA LEU A 67 -18.59 -13.32 10.96
C LEU A 67 -17.38 -12.93 10.10
N LEU A 68 -17.45 -11.79 9.40
CA LEU A 68 -16.31 -11.27 8.61
C LEU A 68 -15.15 -10.86 9.51
N VAL A 69 -15.40 -10.09 10.56
CA VAL A 69 -14.38 -9.63 11.51
C VAL A 69 -13.65 -10.82 12.12
N TYR A 70 -14.38 -11.79 12.65
CA TYR A 70 -13.79 -13.00 13.21
C TYR A 70 -12.96 -13.79 12.19
N SER A 71 -13.52 -13.98 10.98
CA SER A 71 -12.81 -14.64 9.89
C SER A 71 -11.50 -13.94 9.54
N TYR A 72 -11.52 -12.63 9.43
CA TYR A 72 -10.31 -11.85 9.14
C TYR A 72 -9.31 -11.85 10.31
N CYS A 73 -9.75 -11.88 11.56
CA CYS A 73 -8.87 -12.08 12.72
C CYS A 73 -8.05 -13.38 12.58
N LEU A 74 -8.65 -14.42 12.03
CA LEU A 74 -8.01 -15.72 11.79
C LEU A 74 -7.33 -15.85 10.41
N GLY A 75 -7.35 -14.80 9.57
CA GLY A 75 -6.79 -14.83 8.22
C GLY A 75 -7.68 -15.51 7.16
N GLN A 76 -8.93 -15.84 7.49
CA GLN A 76 -9.90 -16.43 6.55
C GLN A 76 -10.60 -15.32 5.76
N ARG A 77 -10.50 -15.37 4.43
CA ARG A 77 -11.09 -14.35 3.52
C ARG A 77 -11.96 -14.94 2.42
N SER A 78 -11.88 -16.26 2.18
CA SER A 78 -12.69 -16.93 1.18
C SER A 78 -14.11 -17.11 1.68
N SER A 79 -15.10 -16.51 1.03
CA SER A 79 -16.50 -16.65 1.39
C SER A 79 -16.96 -18.12 1.39
N ARG A 80 -16.49 -18.95 0.45
CA ARG A 80 -16.78 -20.39 0.42
C ARG A 80 -16.15 -21.13 1.61
N GLN A 81 -14.95 -20.74 2.02
CA GLN A 81 -14.34 -21.33 3.21
C GLN A 81 -15.07 -20.89 4.48
N ILE A 82 -15.50 -19.62 4.55
CA ILE A 82 -16.30 -19.12 5.68
C ILE A 82 -17.63 -19.85 5.78
N GLU A 83 -18.36 -20.02 4.66
CA GLU A 83 -19.59 -20.84 4.61
C GLU A 83 -19.36 -22.24 5.18
N ARG A 84 -18.32 -22.94 4.69
CA ARG A 84 -17.98 -24.28 5.21
C ARG A 84 -17.67 -24.26 6.71
N LEU A 85 -16.95 -23.25 7.19
CA LEU A 85 -16.63 -23.12 8.63
C LEU A 85 -17.89 -22.88 9.47
N CYS A 86 -18.90 -22.17 8.94
CA CYS A 86 -20.19 -22.02 9.62
C CYS A 86 -20.92 -23.35 9.85
N GLU A 87 -20.60 -24.39 9.10
CA GLU A 87 -21.17 -25.74 9.27
C GLU A 87 -20.36 -26.62 10.23
N VAL A 88 -19.01 -26.51 10.18
CA VAL A 88 -18.13 -27.50 10.81
C VAL A 88 -17.34 -26.96 12.01
N ASP A 89 -17.20 -25.66 12.16
CA ASP A 89 -16.42 -25.02 13.24
C ASP A 89 -17.35 -24.45 14.30
N VAL A 90 -17.10 -24.80 15.56
CA VAL A 90 -17.95 -24.38 16.70
C VAL A 90 -17.99 -22.87 16.87
N ALA A 91 -16.87 -22.18 16.69
CA ALA A 91 -16.80 -20.75 16.86
C ALA A 91 -17.64 -19.99 15.81
N TYR A 92 -17.58 -20.44 14.55
CA TYR A 92 -18.41 -19.91 13.47
C TYR A 92 -19.89 -20.20 13.68
N ARG A 93 -20.22 -21.41 14.17
CA ARG A 93 -21.59 -21.80 14.49
C ARG A 93 -22.18 -20.95 15.63
N VAL A 94 -21.37 -20.57 16.62
CA VAL A 94 -21.79 -19.66 17.69
C VAL A 94 -22.13 -18.28 17.12
N ILE A 95 -21.26 -17.70 16.27
CA ILE A 95 -21.51 -16.39 15.64
C ILE A 95 -22.82 -16.42 14.83
N CYS A 96 -23.04 -17.46 14.03
CA CYS A 96 -24.20 -17.58 13.15
C CYS A 96 -25.46 -18.14 13.87
N ALA A 97 -25.38 -18.45 15.16
CA ALA A 97 -26.45 -19.14 15.90
C ALA A 97 -26.98 -20.35 15.11
N ASN A 98 -26.11 -21.17 14.56
CA ASN A 98 -26.37 -22.33 13.69
C ASN A 98 -27.10 -22.01 12.36
N ARG A 99 -27.11 -20.77 11.91
CA ARG A 99 -27.73 -20.35 10.63
C ARG A 99 -26.65 -19.97 9.63
N ALA A 100 -26.03 -20.95 8.99
CA ALA A 100 -24.92 -20.73 8.04
C ALA A 100 -25.40 -19.89 6.83
N PRO A 101 -24.84 -18.68 6.61
CA PRO A 101 -25.07 -17.93 5.39
C PRO A 101 -24.28 -18.56 4.23
N ASP A 102 -24.86 -18.55 3.04
CA ASP A 102 -24.17 -19.00 1.83
C ASP A 102 -23.04 -18.04 1.43
N HIS A 103 -22.07 -18.54 0.66
CA HIS A 103 -20.91 -17.77 0.24
C HIS A 103 -21.25 -16.55 -0.62
N THR A 104 -22.37 -16.56 -1.35
CA THR A 104 -22.82 -15.42 -2.15
C THR A 104 -23.35 -14.31 -1.26
N THR A 105 -24.06 -14.63 -0.20
CA THR A 105 -24.50 -13.69 0.83
C THR A 105 -23.30 -13.03 1.51
N ILE A 106 -22.32 -13.82 1.95
CA ILE A 106 -21.09 -13.31 2.58
C ILE A 106 -20.30 -12.39 1.60
N ALA A 107 -20.19 -12.82 0.35
CA ALA A 107 -19.47 -12.05 -0.67
C ALA A 107 -20.18 -10.73 -1.00
N ARG A 108 -21.52 -10.75 -1.17
CA ARG A 108 -22.32 -9.55 -1.43
C ARG A 108 -22.29 -8.59 -0.25
N PHE A 109 -22.41 -9.07 0.96
CA PHE A 109 -22.31 -8.24 2.16
C PHE A 109 -20.97 -7.51 2.19
N ARG A 110 -19.85 -8.22 2.03
CA ARG A 110 -18.51 -7.61 1.97
C ARG A 110 -18.34 -6.63 0.80
N GLN A 111 -19.01 -6.88 -0.34
CA GLN A 111 -18.93 -5.99 -1.51
C GLN A 111 -19.77 -4.73 -1.34
N GLY A 112 -20.94 -4.84 -0.77
CA GLY A 112 -21.90 -3.75 -0.62
C GLY A 112 -21.54 -2.75 0.49
N HIS A 113 -20.65 -3.14 1.43
CA HIS A 113 -20.37 -2.34 2.63
C HIS A 113 -18.87 -2.00 2.74
N GLN A 114 -18.29 -1.46 1.66
CA GLN A 114 -16.86 -1.09 1.64
C GLN A 114 -16.54 0.11 2.55
N ASP A 115 -17.43 1.08 2.58
CA ASP A 115 -17.26 2.30 3.40
C ASP A 115 -17.31 1.99 4.91
N GLU A 116 -17.97 0.92 5.28
CA GLU A 116 -18.03 0.47 6.68
C GLU A 116 -16.68 -0.06 7.19
N ALA A 117 -15.78 -0.48 6.32
CA ALA A 117 -14.43 -0.87 6.74
C ALA A 117 -13.62 0.30 7.29
N VAL A 118 -13.85 1.52 6.77
CA VAL A 118 -13.21 2.75 7.27
C VAL A 118 -13.71 3.04 8.69
N ARG A 119 -15.03 2.96 8.90
CA ARG A 119 -15.66 3.20 10.20
C ARG A 119 -15.23 2.16 11.23
N LEU A 120 -15.32 0.88 10.84
CA LEU A 120 -14.86 -0.21 11.68
C LEU A 120 -13.42 0.00 12.13
N PHE A 121 -12.55 0.49 11.25
CA PHE A 121 -11.16 0.78 11.63
C PHE A 121 -11.10 1.90 12.68
N THR A 122 -11.86 2.97 12.51
CA THR A 122 -11.92 4.09 13.45
C THR A 122 -12.50 3.64 14.80
N ASP A 123 -13.62 2.92 14.80
CA ASP A 123 -14.27 2.44 16.03
C ASP A 123 -13.37 1.47 16.81
N VAL A 124 -12.65 0.60 16.11
CA VAL A 124 -11.67 -0.29 16.72
C VAL A 124 -10.47 0.49 17.27
N LEU A 125 -10.08 1.59 16.64
CA LEU A 125 -9.03 2.47 17.18
C LEU A 125 -9.50 3.17 18.47
N VAL A 126 -10.75 3.59 18.55
CA VAL A 126 -11.38 4.11 19.79
C VAL A 126 -11.31 3.05 20.89
N ILE A 127 -11.72 1.82 20.62
CA ILE A 127 -11.63 0.71 21.57
C ILE A 127 -10.18 0.49 22.06
N CYS A 128 -9.20 0.54 21.14
CA CYS A 128 -7.79 0.46 21.51
C CYS A 128 -7.36 1.63 22.40
N ALA A 129 -7.88 2.85 22.17
CA ALA A 129 -7.60 4.02 23.01
C ALA A 129 -8.17 3.86 24.42
N GLU A 130 -9.40 3.40 24.56
CA GLU A 130 -10.03 3.10 25.83
C GLU A 130 -9.27 2.02 26.63
N CYS A 131 -8.68 1.05 25.94
CA CYS A 131 -7.78 0.06 26.53
C CYS A 131 -6.38 0.62 26.85
N GLY A 132 -6.10 1.90 26.58
CA GLY A 132 -4.78 2.53 26.81
C GLY A 132 -3.71 2.09 25.80
N LEU A 133 -4.10 1.47 24.68
CA LEU A 133 -3.19 0.91 23.68
C LEU A 133 -2.85 1.88 22.54
N ALA A 134 -3.58 2.99 22.36
CA ALA A 134 -3.40 3.90 21.23
C ALA A 134 -2.48 5.10 21.52
N LYS A 135 -1.51 4.96 22.41
CA LYS A 135 -0.49 6.00 22.68
C LYS A 135 0.35 6.28 21.46
N VAL A 136 0.60 7.56 21.17
CA VAL A 136 1.28 8.00 19.92
C VAL A 136 2.60 8.76 20.17
N GLY A 137 3.28 8.49 21.27
CA GLY A 137 4.61 9.07 21.54
C GLY A 137 5.62 8.79 20.43
N VAL A 138 5.67 7.55 19.93
CA VAL A 138 6.48 7.14 18.78
C VAL A 138 5.60 6.35 17.81
N VAL A 139 5.58 6.77 16.54
CA VAL A 139 4.84 6.10 15.46
C VAL A 139 5.82 5.70 14.36
N ALA A 140 5.83 4.44 13.98
CA ALA A 140 6.64 3.95 12.85
C ALA A 140 5.76 3.76 11.62
N VAL A 141 6.25 4.25 10.47
CA VAL A 141 5.58 4.15 9.17
C VAL A 141 6.41 3.30 8.23
N ASP A 142 5.74 2.41 7.52
CA ASP A 142 6.37 1.61 6.45
C ASP A 142 5.36 1.21 5.39
N GLY A 143 5.88 0.87 4.20
CA GLY A 143 5.12 0.38 3.07
C GLY A 143 5.46 -1.07 2.72
N THR A 144 4.47 -1.81 2.26
CA THR A 144 4.67 -3.18 1.83
C THR A 144 3.94 -3.46 0.52
N LYS A 145 4.67 -4.03 -0.45
CA LYS A 145 4.08 -4.41 -1.73
C LYS A 145 3.28 -5.70 -1.56
N MET A 146 1.98 -5.63 -1.86
CA MET A 146 1.07 -6.76 -1.81
C MET A 146 0.53 -7.09 -3.20
N ALA A 147 0.47 -8.37 -3.53
CA ALA A 147 -0.12 -8.81 -4.79
C ALA A 147 -1.60 -8.44 -4.85
N GLY A 148 -2.08 -8.03 -6.03
CA GLY A 148 -3.50 -7.84 -6.32
C GLY A 148 -4.18 -9.11 -6.83
N ALA A 149 -5.50 -9.06 -7.02
CA ALA A 149 -6.27 -10.14 -7.64
C ALA A 149 -6.11 -10.12 -9.18
N ALA A 150 -4.88 -9.96 -9.66
CA ALA A 150 -4.53 -9.80 -11.06
C ALA A 150 -3.27 -10.60 -11.42
N SER A 151 -3.13 -10.98 -12.69
CA SER A 151 -1.97 -11.69 -13.21
C SER A 151 -1.01 -10.73 -13.92
N LEU A 152 0.30 -10.90 -13.73
CA LEU A 152 1.34 -10.19 -14.51
C LEU A 152 1.16 -10.39 -16.02
N LYS A 153 0.66 -11.56 -16.45
CA LYS A 153 0.44 -11.89 -17.86
C LYS A 153 -0.74 -11.12 -18.50
N ALA A 154 -1.58 -10.50 -17.69
CA ALA A 154 -2.76 -9.75 -18.16
C ALA A 154 -2.44 -8.26 -18.44
N ASN A 155 -1.17 -7.85 -18.41
CA ASN A 155 -0.76 -6.51 -18.81
C ASN A 155 -0.74 -6.36 -20.32
N ARG A 156 -1.37 -5.29 -20.83
CA ARG A 156 -1.48 -4.96 -22.27
C ARG A 156 -1.00 -3.54 -22.52
N THR A 157 -0.43 -3.33 -23.68
CA THR A 157 -0.16 -2.00 -24.23
C THR A 157 -1.44 -1.41 -24.85
N ARG A 158 -1.43 -0.11 -25.15
CA ARG A 158 -2.56 0.55 -25.81
C ARG A 158 -2.93 -0.15 -27.13
N ALA A 159 -1.95 -0.39 -28.00
CA ALA A 159 -2.18 -1.05 -29.28
C ALA A 159 -2.80 -2.46 -29.14
N GLN A 160 -2.37 -3.21 -28.11
CA GLN A 160 -2.93 -4.54 -27.82
C GLN A 160 -4.38 -4.45 -27.32
N LEU A 161 -4.70 -3.45 -26.49
CA LEU A 161 -6.07 -3.23 -26.01
C LEU A 161 -7.00 -2.80 -27.15
N GLU A 162 -6.56 -1.85 -27.97
CA GLU A 162 -7.32 -1.39 -29.14
C GLU A 162 -7.57 -2.54 -30.14
N ALA A 163 -6.58 -3.40 -30.36
CA ALA A 163 -6.75 -4.58 -31.19
C ALA A 163 -7.74 -5.60 -30.58
N GLU A 164 -7.72 -5.80 -29.24
CA GLU A 164 -8.70 -6.65 -28.57
C GLU A 164 -10.12 -6.07 -28.64
N VAL A 165 -10.29 -4.75 -28.53
CA VAL A 165 -11.58 -4.07 -28.69
C VAL A 165 -12.08 -4.22 -30.14
N ALA A 166 -11.23 -3.93 -31.14
CA ALA A 166 -11.60 -4.08 -32.55
C ALA A 166 -12.01 -5.53 -32.89
N LYS A 167 -11.32 -6.51 -32.33
CA LYS A 167 -11.68 -7.93 -32.49
C LYS A 167 -13.04 -8.25 -31.85
N MET A 168 -13.34 -7.70 -30.68
CA MET A 168 -14.64 -7.89 -30.02
C MET A 168 -15.78 -7.28 -30.82
N LEU A 169 -15.59 -6.07 -31.38
CA LEU A 169 -16.58 -5.42 -32.25
C LEU A 169 -16.83 -6.25 -33.49
N ALA A 170 -15.77 -6.69 -34.19
CA ALA A 170 -15.90 -7.56 -35.36
C ALA A 170 -16.60 -8.89 -35.05
N GLU A 171 -16.34 -9.48 -33.86
CA GLU A 171 -17.04 -10.69 -33.40
C GLU A 171 -18.52 -10.42 -33.12
N ALA A 172 -18.88 -9.25 -32.57
CA ALA A 172 -20.26 -8.85 -32.34
C ALA A 172 -20.98 -8.60 -33.68
N ASP A 173 -20.39 -7.82 -34.60
CA ASP A 173 -20.94 -7.57 -35.92
C ASP A 173 -21.19 -8.89 -36.72
N ALA A 174 -20.28 -9.86 -36.58
CA ALA A 174 -20.45 -11.17 -37.23
C ALA A 174 -21.60 -12.01 -36.62
N VAL A 175 -21.83 -11.86 -35.32
CA VAL A 175 -22.97 -12.51 -34.64
C VAL A 175 -24.29 -11.84 -35.07
N ASP A 176 -24.33 -10.51 -35.04
CA ASP A 176 -25.52 -9.76 -35.43
C ASP A 176 -25.89 -10.05 -36.90
N ALA A 177 -24.90 -10.08 -37.82
CA ALA A 177 -25.14 -10.46 -39.21
C ALA A 177 -25.65 -11.91 -39.36
N GLY A 178 -25.15 -12.84 -38.53
CA GLY A 178 -25.62 -14.24 -38.52
C GLY A 178 -27.03 -14.39 -37.92
N GLU A 179 -27.40 -13.55 -36.96
CA GLU A 179 -28.76 -13.50 -36.39
C GLU A 179 -29.77 -12.88 -37.37
N ASP A 180 -29.38 -11.82 -38.06
CA ASP A 180 -30.22 -11.18 -39.14
C ASP A 180 -30.49 -12.15 -40.28
N ASP A 181 -29.52 -13.01 -40.64
CA ASP A 181 -29.68 -14.06 -41.64
C ASP A 181 -30.63 -15.19 -41.18
N LEU A 182 -30.66 -15.51 -39.88
CA LEU A 182 -31.44 -16.61 -39.32
C LEU A 182 -32.86 -16.22 -38.91
N PHE A 183 -33.07 -15.03 -38.40
CA PHE A 183 -34.32 -14.64 -37.74
C PHE A 183 -35.08 -13.49 -38.37
N GLY A 184 -34.54 -12.81 -39.39
CA GLY A 184 -35.20 -11.69 -40.10
C GLY A 184 -35.84 -10.73 -39.12
N GLY A 185 -35.36 -9.58 -38.86
CA GLY A 185 -35.96 -8.42 -38.20
C GLY A 185 -36.78 -8.55 -36.90
N ASP A 186 -37.03 -9.74 -36.39
CA ASP A 186 -37.76 -9.98 -35.13
C ASP A 186 -36.74 -10.07 -33.95
N ARG A 187 -36.61 -8.95 -33.24
CA ARG A 187 -35.73 -8.84 -32.08
C ARG A 187 -36.33 -9.57 -30.87
N GLY A 188 -35.85 -10.74 -30.55
CA GLY A 188 -36.10 -11.39 -29.27
C GLY A 188 -35.40 -10.68 -28.13
N ASP A 189 -36.15 -10.21 -27.14
CA ASP A 189 -35.69 -9.41 -25.98
C ASP A 189 -34.83 -10.15 -24.92
N GLY A 190 -34.05 -11.10 -25.31
CA GLY A 190 -33.18 -11.83 -24.38
C GLY A 190 -31.72 -11.88 -24.80
N LEU A 191 -30.87 -11.03 -24.26
CA LEU A 191 -29.43 -11.14 -24.42
C LEU A 191 -28.94 -12.51 -23.88
N PRO A 192 -28.32 -13.36 -24.71
CA PRO A 192 -27.73 -14.62 -24.25
C PRO A 192 -26.70 -14.38 -23.15
N ALA A 193 -26.54 -15.33 -22.21
CA ALA A 193 -25.60 -15.24 -21.10
C ALA A 193 -24.14 -14.95 -21.54
N GLU A 194 -23.78 -15.33 -22.76
CA GLU A 194 -22.48 -15.08 -23.40
C GLU A 194 -22.26 -13.59 -23.77
N LEU A 195 -23.32 -12.84 -24.07
CA LEU A 195 -23.27 -11.39 -24.34
C LEU A 195 -23.13 -10.58 -23.05
N VAL A 196 -23.67 -11.04 -21.93
CA VAL A 196 -23.44 -10.42 -20.60
C VAL A 196 -21.97 -10.47 -20.22
N ASP A 197 -21.27 -11.56 -20.55
CA ASP A 197 -19.84 -11.67 -20.32
C ASP A 197 -18.99 -10.79 -21.26
N ARG A 198 -19.46 -10.55 -22.49
CA ARG A 198 -18.84 -9.63 -23.46
C ARG A 198 -18.94 -8.17 -23.01
N SER A 199 -20.08 -7.71 -22.50
CA SER A 199 -20.24 -6.35 -21.97
C SER A 199 -19.29 -6.11 -20.76
N SER A 200 -19.17 -7.07 -19.88
CA SER A 200 -18.21 -7.07 -18.75
C SER A 200 -16.75 -7.03 -19.23
N ARG A 201 -16.42 -7.70 -20.33
CA ARG A 201 -15.09 -7.67 -20.95
C ARG A 201 -14.80 -6.32 -21.62
N ALA A 202 -15.76 -5.74 -22.36
CA ALA A 202 -15.64 -4.43 -22.95
C ALA A 202 -15.37 -3.36 -21.88
N ALA A 203 -16.19 -3.33 -20.83
CA ALA A 203 -16.00 -2.39 -19.72
C ALA A 203 -14.62 -2.49 -19.06
N ARG A 204 -14.04 -3.71 -18.95
CA ARG A 204 -12.68 -3.88 -18.45
C ARG A 204 -11.59 -3.39 -19.39
N LEU A 205 -11.79 -3.53 -20.70
CA LEU A 205 -10.87 -2.99 -21.71
C LEU A 205 -10.91 -1.47 -21.74
N ASP A 206 -12.11 -0.87 -21.68
CA ASP A 206 -12.29 0.58 -21.60
C ASP A 206 -11.68 1.15 -20.33
N ALA A 207 -11.86 0.50 -19.18
CA ALA A 207 -11.23 0.89 -17.94
C ALA A 207 -9.68 0.81 -18.02
N ALA A 208 -9.14 -0.18 -18.72
CA ALA A 208 -7.71 -0.32 -18.94
C ALA A 208 -7.16 0.79 -19.87
N LEU A 209 -7.89 1.17 -20.91
CA LEU A 209 -7.54 2.30 -21.80
C LEU A 209 -7.56 3.62 -21.04
N ALA A 210 -8.61 3.90 -20.26
CA ALA A 210 -8.73 5.08 -19.44
C ALA A 210 -7.61 5.18 -18.40
N GLU A 211 -7.15 4.05 -17.86
CA GLU A 211 -6.03 4.02 -16.91
C GLU A 211 -4.68 4.29 -17.60
N LEU A 212 -4.50 3.84 -18.86
CA LEU A 212 -3.32 4.19 -19.66
C LEU A 212 -3.26 5.69 -19.96
N GLU A 213 -4.39 6.32 -20.23
CA GLU A 213 -4.48 7.77 -20.45
C GLU A 213 -4.11 8.53 -19.18
N ARG A 214 -4.67 8.13 -18.02
CA ARG A 214 -4.30 8.71 -16.73
C ARG A 214 -2.83 8.51 -16.40
N ALA A 215 -2.27 7.34 -16.68
CA ALA A 215 -0.86 7.07 -16.47
C ALA A 215 0.04 7.91 -17.38
N GLN A 216 -0.36 8.18 -18.61
CA GLN A 216 0.36 9.07 -19.52
C GLN A 216 0.31 10.52 -19.02
N GLN A 217 -0.87 11.04 -18.66
CA GLN A 217 -1.05 12.39 -18.11
C GLN A 217 -0.22 12.60 -16.83
N ALA A 218 -0.18 11.60 -15.95
CA ALA A 218 0.66 11.63 -14.74
C ALA A 218 2.15 11.74 -15.07
N ARG A 219 2.65 10.97 -16.06
CA ARG A 219 4.03 11.06 -16.54
C ARG A 219 4.36 12.43 -17.11
N ASP A 220 3.48 12.96 -17.95
CA ASP A 220 3.67 14.29 -18.55
C ASP A 220 3.70 15.39 -17.48
N SER A 221 2.93 15.23 -16.40
CA SER A 221 2.98 16.12 -15.24
C SER A 221 4.27 15.96 -14.44
N GLU A 222 4.71 14.73 -14.17
CA GLU A 222 5.98 14.45 -13.50
C GLU A 222 7.17 15.03 -14.28
N ASP A 223 7.16 14.91 -15.61
CA ASP A 223 8.18 15.45 -16.48
C ASP A 223 8.26 16.99 -16.40
N ARG A 224 7.11 17.68 -16.43
CA ARG A 224 7.03 19.13 -16.28
C ARG A 224 7.57 19.56 -14.91
N ASN A 225 7.11 18.96 -13.84
CA ASN A 225 7.56 19.25 -12.49
C ASN A 225 9.08 18.99 -12.32
N PHE A 226 9.60 17.92 -12.94
CA PHE A 226 11.03 17.62 -12.89
C PHE A 226 11.86 18.71 -13.57
N VAL A 227 11.43 19.20 -14.74
CA VAL A 227 12.13 20.28 -15.47
C VAL A 227 12.18 21.57 -14.63
N GLU A 228 11.06 21.94 -14.01
CA GLU A 228 10.98 23.12 -13.14
C GLU A 228 11.90 23.01 -11.91
N LEU A 229 11.83 21.85 -11.22
CA LEU A 229 12.66 21.59 -10.03
C LEU A 229 14.15 21.51 -10.38
N GLU A 230 14.53 20.94 -11.54
CA GLU A 230 15.93 20.90 -11.98
C GLU A 230 16.43 22.30 -12.31
N ALA A 231 15.61 23.13 -12.98
CA ALA A 231 15.95 24.52 -13.28
C ALA A 231 16.11 25.37 -11.99
N GLN A 232 15.27 25.14 -10.99
CA GLN A 232 15.39 25.78 -9.69
C GLN A 232 16.68 25.32 -8.96
N ALA A 233 16.92 24.01 -8.91
CA ALA A 233 18.08 23.44 -8.27
C ALA A 233 19.39 23.92 -8.91
N GLN A 234 19.42 24.11 -10.22
CA GLN A 234 20.56 24.69 -10.94
C GLN A 234 20.83 26.14 -10.52
N ARG A 235 19.77 26.97 -10.41
CA ARG A 235 19.89 28.35 -9.92
C ARG A 235 20.45 28.42 -8.51
N GLU A 236 20.10 27.49 -7.66
CA GLU A 236 20.56 27.37 -6.27
C GLU A 236 21.90 26.63 -6.14
N GLY A 237 22.53 26.19 -7.24
CA GLY A 237 23.81 25.48 -7.23
C GLY A 237 23.77 24.11 -6.58
N ARG A 238 22.57 23.53 -6.37
CA ARG A 238 22.35 22.20 -5.78
C ARG A 238 21.90 21.19 -6.83
N GLY A 239 22.06 19.92 -6.55
CA GLY A 239 21.54 18.84 -7.38
C GLY A 239 20.25 18.28 -6.81
N LEU A 240 19.28 17.97 -7.66
CA LEU A 240 18.08 17.28 -7.25
C LEU A 240 18.41 15.88 -6.70
N ARG A 241 17.72 15.48 -5.62
CA ARG A 241 17.69 14.12 -5.11
C ARG A 241 16.34 13.49 -5.51
N GLY A 242 16.32 12.17 -5.63
CA GLY A 242 15.12 11.44 -5.98
C GLY A 242 15.21 10.73 -7.33
N ARG A 243 14.13 10.09 -7.72
CA ARG A 243 14.02 9.34 -8.98
C ARG A 243 13.97 10.31 -10.16
N VAL A 244 14.64 9.94 -11.22
CA VAL A 244 14.58 10.65 -12.51
C VAL A 244 13.38 10.11 -13.27
N PRO A 245 12.54 10.95 -13.87
CA PRO A 245 11.51 10.48 -14.82
C PRO A 245 12.16 9.69 -15.94
N VAL A 246 11.42 8.73 -16.47
CA VAL A 246 11.93 7.86 -17.56
C VAL A 246 12.19 8.71 -18.80
N GLY A 247 13.40 8.60 -19.35
CA GLY A 247 13.83 9.36 -20.52
C GLY A 247 14.63 10.62 -20.21
N ARG A 248 14.71 11.06 -18.94
CA ARG A 248 15.43 12.26 -18.49
C ARG A 248 16.81 11.98 -17.88
N GLU A 249 17.30 10.75 -17.97
CA GLU A 249 18.57 10.31 -17.38
C GLU A 249 19.77 11.06 -17.95
N VAL A 250 19.76 11.37 -19.27
CA VAL A 250 20.86 12.09 -19.95
C VAL A 250 20.90 13.54 -19.49
N GLU A 251 19.75 14.24 -19.51
CA GLU A 251 19.65 15.64 -19.09
C GLU A 251 20.13 15.82 -17.64
N ARG A 252 19.73 14.90 -16.76
CA ARG A 252 20.21 14.91 -15.37
C ARG A 252 21.71 14.65 -15.26
N ALA A 253 22.26 13.74 -16.05
CA ALA A 253 23.69 13.48 -16.07
C ALA A 253 24.47 14.68 -16.62
N GLU A 254 23.97 15.38 -17.63
CA GLU A 254 24.52 16.63 -18.17
C GLU A 254 24.51 17.76 -17.14
N ALA A 255 23.38 17.99 -16.48
CA ALA A 255 23.26 18.97 -15.41
C ALA A 255 24.22 18.68 -14.23
N ALA A 256 24.39 17.41 -13.86
CA ALA A 256 25.31 17.00 -12.82
C ALA A 256 26.79 17.25 -13.21
N LEU A 257 27.15 16.98 -14.45
CA LEU A 257 28.49 17.26 -14.99
C LEU A 257 28.75 18.78 -15.02
N ALA A 258 27.78 19.56 -15.52
CA ALA A 258 27.90 21.04 -15.58
C ALA A 258 28.13 21.63 -14.18
N ARG A 259 27.36 21.21 -13.17
CA ARG A 259 27.59 21.64 -11.77
C ARG A 259 28.96 21.26 -11.24
N GLN A 260 29.49 20.09 -11.59
CA GLN A 260 30.82 19.66 -11.18
C GLN A 260 31.91 20.51 -11.83
N LEU A 261 31.78 20.82 -13.10
CA LEU A 261 32.69 21.70 -13.84
C LEU A 261 32.71 23.13 -13.25
N GLN A 262 31.54 23.69 -12.95
CA GLN A 262 31.39 24.97 -12.29
C GLN A 262 32.09 25.02 -10.93
N ARG A 263 31.93 23.96 -10.10
CA ARG A 263 32.62 23.85 -8.81
C ARG A 263 34.16 23.83 -8.97
N VAL A 264 34.67 23.17 -10.00
CA VAL A 264 36.12 23.15 -10.30
C VAL A 264 36.59 24.52 -10.75
N ALA A 265 35.82 25.21 -11.58
CA ALA A 265 36.13 26.60 -12.02
C ALA A 265 36.18 27.57 -10.82
N LEU A 266 35.15 27.59 -9.99
CA LEU A 266 35.12 28.44 -8.77
C LEU A 266 36.27 28.12 -7.81
N LYS A 267 36.65 26.85 -7.67
CA LYS A 267 37.82 26.49 -6.86
C LYS A 267 39.12 26.97 -7.46
N ARG A 268 39.30 26.98 -8.79
CA ARG A 268 40.46 27.54 -9.49
C ARG A 268 40.52 29.03 -9.27
N GLU A 269 39.43 29.76 -9.52
CA GLU A 269 39.37 31.20 -9.30
C GLU A 269 39.69 31.59 -7.85
N ARG A 270 39.23 30.82 -6.87
CA ARG A 270 39.55 31.06 -5.47
C ARG A 270 41.02 30.92 -5.20
N VAL A 271 41.68 29.87 -5.69
CA VAL A 271 43.10 29.61 -5.53
C VAL A 271 43.93 30.72 -6.20
N GLU A 272 43.53 31.16 -7.39
CA GLU A 272 44.19 32.25 -8.13
C GLU A 272 44.03 33.59 -7.38
N ARG A 273 42.84 33.89 -6.87
CA ARG A 273 42.55 35.09 -6.09
C ARG A 273 43.34 35.14 -4.77
N GLU A 274 43.39 34.02 -4.05
CA GLU A 274 44.15 33.90 -2.80
C GLU A 274 45.68 34.05 -3.06
N ALA A 275 46.19 33.51 -4.15
CA ALA A 275 47.59 33.64 -4.54
C ALA A 275 47.92 35.09 -4.95
N ALA A 276 47.06 35.73 -5.73
CA ALA A 276 47.23 37.15 -6.14
C ALA A 276 47.19 38.08 -4.93
N ALA A 277 46.28 37.88 -3.96
CA ALA A 277 46.23 38.67 -2.73
C ALA A 277 47.49 38.54 -1.86
N GLN A 278 48.24 37.45 -2.02
CA GLN A 278 49.50 37.20 -1.34
C GLN A 278 50.75 37.57 -2.19
N GLY A 279 50.55 38.21 -3.35
CA GLY A 279 51.62 38.62 -4.26
C GLY A 279 52.45 37.44 -4.83
N ARG A 280 51.88 36.25 -4.89
CA ARG A 280 52.57 35.02 -5.34
C ARG A 280 51.80 34.28 -6.45
N LYS A 281 52.49 33.45 -7.23
CA LYS A 281 51.83 32.53 -8.15
C LYS A 281 51.23 31.35 -7.39
N PRO A 282 50.07 30.79 -7.85
CA PRO A 282 49.49 29.59 -7.26
C PRO A 282 50.52 28.46 -7.15
N LYS A 283 50.66 27.83 -5.98
CA LYS A 283 51.56 26.70 -5.80
C LYS A 283 50.85 25.41 -6.16
N GLY A 284 51.47 24.58 -6.98
CA GLY A 284 51.01 23.25 -7.39
C GLY A 284 50.12 23.25 -8.65
N PRO A 285 49.75 22.07 -9.15
CA PRO A 285 48.93 21.94 -10.34
C PRO A 285 47.52 22.49 -10.10
N PRO A 286 46.87 23.03 -11.15
CA PRO A 286 45.50 23.55 -11.01
C PRO A 286 44.56 22.44 -10.47
N PRO A 287 43.57 22.80 -9.65
CA PRO A 287 42.63 21.81 -9.10
C PRO A 287 42.02 20.93 -10.20
N LYS A 288 42.42 19.67 -10.24
CA LYS A 288 41.83 18.67 -11.12
C LYS A 288 40.59 18.14 -10.41
N GLY A 289 39.44 18.25 -11.05
CA GLY A 289 38.21 17.66 -10.50
C GLY A 289 38.23 16.14 -10.67
N HIS A 290 38.86 15.42 -9.73
CA HIS A 290 38.94 13.93 -9.82
C HIS A 290 37.57 13.27 -10.01
N ARG A 291 36.47 13.94 -9.65
CA ARG A 291 35.09 13.48 -9.87
C ARG A 291 34.54 13.81 -11.27
N VAL A 292 35.19 14.67 -12.06
CA VAL A 292 34.72 15.04 -13.41
C VAL A 292 34.63 13.79 -14.27
N ALA A 293 35.68 12.97 -14.31
CA ALA A 293 35.69 11.69 -15.06
C ALA A 293 34.56 10.74 -14.64
N VAL A 294 34.16 10.73 -13.37
CA VAL A 294 33.03 9.92 -12.89
C VAL A 294 31.71 10.44 -13.46
N TYR A 295 31.51 11.75 -13.55
CA TYR A 295 30.30 12.33 -14.12
C TYR A 295 30.27 12.20 -15.64
N GLU A 296 31.41 12.31 -16.30
CA GLU A 296 31.55 12.02 -17.75
C GLU A 296 31.21 10.57 -18.08
N ALA A 297 31.72 9.61 -17.28
CA ALA A 297 31.38 8.20 -17.43
C ALA A 297 29.88 7.93 -17.19
N ARG A 298 29.25 8.63 -16.23
CA ARG A 298 27.80 8.53 -16.01
C ARG A 298 27.02 9.08 -17.19
N LEU A 299 27.44 10.19 -17.77
CA LEU A 299 26.81 10.77 -18.95
C LEU A 299 26.96 9.85 -20.16
N ALA A 300 28.15 9.32 -20.38
CA ALA A 300 28.40 8.34 -21.46
C ALA A 300 27.52 7.11 -21.32
N ARG A 301 27.36 6.60 -20.10
CA ARG A 301 26.48 5.47 -19.81
C ARG A 301 25.00 5.82 -20.07
N ALA A 302 24.53 6.98 -19.59
CA ALA A 302 23.16 7.41 -19.82
C ALA A 302 22.84 7.55 -21.31
N LYS A 303 23.78 8.11 -22.10
CA LYS A 303 23.67 8.21 -23.56
C LYS A 303 23.69 6.84 -24.24
N ALA A 304 24.51 5.91 -23.78
CA ALA A 304 24.56 4.54 -24.31
C ALA A 304 23.26 3.75 -24.00
N ASP A 305 22.67 3.97 -22.82
CA ASP A 305 21.42 3.34 -22.43
C ASP A 305 20.20 3.93 -23.18
N GLN A 306 20.31 5.14 -23.74
CA GLN A 306 19.30 5.75 -24.62
C GLN A 306 19.37 5.29 -26.07
N GLN A 307 20.52 4.80 -26.53
CA GLN A 307 20.60 4.25 -27.90
C GLN A 307 19.73 3.00 -27.99
N PRO A 308 18.88 2.87 -29.05
CA PRO A 308 18.08 1.68 -29.23
C PRO A 308 19.05 0.48 -29.36
N ARG A 309 19.06 -0.37 -28.36
CA ARG A 309 19.66 -1.70 -28.50
C ARG A 309 18.99 -2.34 -29.70
N ARG A 310 19.78 -2.91 -30.63
CA ARG A 310 19.31 -3.66 -31.81
C ARG A 310 17.98 -4.31 -31.50
N GLU A 311 16.96 -3.98 -32.29
CA GLU A 311 15.54 -4.32 -32.17
C GLU A 311 15.20 -5.30 -31.03
N PRO A 312 14.64 -4.84 -29.93
CA PRO A 312 14.04 -5.76 -28.99
C PRO A 312 12.85 -6.43 -29.68
N PRO A 313 12.56 -7.70 -29.40
CA PRO A 313 11.35 -8.32 -29.92
C PRO A 313 10.15 -7.43 -29.61
N PRO A 314 9.13 -7.34 -30.48
CA PRO A 314 8.06 -6.32 -30.47
C PRO A 314 7.20 -6.27 -29.17
N SER A 315 7.54 -7.07 -28.18
CA SER A 315 6.80 -7.16 -26.89
C SER A 315 7.51 -6.57 -25.66
N THR A 316 8.67 -5.90 -25.79
CA THR A 316 9.51 -5.56 -24.63
C THR A 316 9.96 -4.11 -24.51
N ASP A 317 9.25 -3.13 -25.09
CA ASP A 317 9.55 -1.74 -24.75
C ASP A 317 9.08 -1.47 -23.29
N ALA A 318 10.03 -1.56 -22.36
CA ALA A 318 9.81 -1.28 -20.95
C ALA A 318 9.37 0.18 -20.69
N ARG A 319 9.38 1.02 -21.71
CA ARG A 319 8.98 2.44 -21.67
C ARG A 319 7.50 2.63 -22.01
N GLU A 320 6.88 1.69 -22.73
CA GLU A 320 5.47 1.80 -23.09
C GLU A 320 4.56 1.54 -21.88
N PRO A 321 3.61 2.44 -21.57
CA PRO A 321 2.63 2.22 -20.52
C PRO A 321 1.83 0.95 -20.76
N ARG A 322 1.60 0.17 -19.71
CA ARG A 322 0.77 -1.04 -19.75
C ARG A 322 -0.28 -0.99 -18.66
N ALA A 323 -1.49 -1.39 -18.97
CA ALA A 323 -2.55 -1.59 -18.00
C ALA A 323 -2.90 -3.07 -17.88
N ASN A 324 -3.36 -3.47 -16.71
CA ASN A 324 -3.80 -4.82 -16.45
C ASN A 324 -5.28 -4.96 -16.77
N VAL A 325 -5.65 -5.89 -17.65
CA VAL A 325 -7.05 -6.12 -18.04
C VAL A 325 -7.92 -6.66 -16.90
N SER A 326 -7.31 -7.40 -15.94
CA SER A 326 -8.05 -7.97 -14.81
C SER A 326 -8.27 -6.97 -13.68
N ASP A 327 -7.32 -6.06 -13.47
CA ASP A 327 -7.37 -4.98 -12.47
C ASP A 327 -6.55 -3.79 -12.97
N PRO A 328 -7.19 -2.87 -13.73
CA PRO A 328 -6.50 -1.75 -14.38
C PRO A 328 -5.77 -0.83 -13.41
N GLN A 329 -6.23 -0.75 -12.16
CA GLN A 329 -5.62 0.09 -11.14
C GLN A 329 -4.43 -0.55 -10.45
N SER A 330 -4.20 -1.87 -10.59
CA SER A 330 -3.01 -2.52 -10.08
C SER A 330 -1.75 -2.16 -10.89
N ARG A 331 -0.59 -2.22 -10.28
CA ARG A 331 0.71 -1.88 -10.90
C ARG A 331 1.72 -3.01 -10.76
N VAL A 332 2.64 -3.06 -11.71
CA VAL A 332 3.81 -3.94 -11.60
C VAL A 332 4.80 -3.33 -10.62
N MET A 333 5.06 -4.02 -9.53
CA MET A 333 5.95 -3.56 -8.46
C MET A 333 7.07 -4.55 -8.21
N LYS A 334 8.27 -4.02 -7.93
CA LYS A 334 9.42 -4.84 -7.56
C LYS A 334 9.37 -5.18 -6.09
N THR A 335 9.55 -6.47 -5.77
CA THR A 335 9.72 -6.99 -4.42
C THR A 335 11.06 -7.72 -4.29
N PRO A 336 11.53 -8.05 -3.09
CA PRO A 336 12.72 -8.89 -2.92
C PRO A 336 12.61 -10.26 -3.61
N GLN A 337 11.40 -10.81 -3.74
CA GLN A 337 11.12 -12.10 -4.36
C GLN A 337 10.85 -12.03 -5.88
N GLY A 338 10.91 -10.82 -6.47
CA GLY A 338 10.66 -10.61 -7.89
C GLY A 338 9.62 -9.53 -8.16
N TRP A 339 8.87 -9.66 -9.25
CA TRP A 339 7.85 -8.70 -9.67
C TRP A 339 6.45 -9.19 -9.33
N VAL A 340 5.61 -8.30 -8.80
CA VAL A 340 4.20 -8.58 -8.51
C VAL A 340 3.29 -7.57 -9.20
N GLN A 341 2.13 -8.03 -9.66
CA GLN A 341 1.02 -7.16 -10.02
C GLN A 341 0.24 -6.86 -8.75
N GLY A 342 0.19 -5.60 -8.32
CA GLY A 342 -0.42 -5.29 -7.04
C GLY A 342 -0.39 -3.83 -6.65
N PHE A 343 -0.35 -3.59 -5.36
CA PHE A 343 -0.45 -2.28 -4.73
C PHE A 343 0.60 -2.14 -3.63
N ASN A 344 0.88 -0.90 -3.26
CA ASN A 344 1.73 -0.58 -2.14
C ASN A 344 0.85 -0.22 -0.93
N ALA A 345 0.79 -1.11 0.03
CA ALA A 345 0.02 -0.94 1.26
C ALA A 345 0.90 -0.28 2.34
N GLN A 346 0.40 0.81 2.90
CA GLN A 346 1.08 1.62 3.91
C GLN A 346 0.42 1.40 5.28
N ALA A 347 1.21 1.44 6.34
CA ALA A 347 0.72 1.42 7.71
C ALA A 347 1.58 2.30 8.62
N ALA A 348 0.92 2.96 9.58
CA ALA A 348 1.53 3.67 10.68
C ALA A 348 1.14 2.96 11.99
N ALA A 349 2.09 2.56 12.80
CA ALA A 349 1.84 1.84 14.05
C ALA A 349 2.60 2.46 15.22
N ASN A 350 2.05 2.37 16.42
CA ASN A 350 2.67 2.82 17.66
C ASN A 350 3.58 1.74 18.28
N GLU A 351 4.24 2.07 19.39
CA GLU A 351 5.19 1.18 20.10
C GLU A 351 4.55 -0.14 20.58
N LEU A 352 3.24 -0.17 20.80
CA LEU A 352 2.50 -1.37 21.17
C LEU A 352 2.10 -2.23 19.96
N GLY A 353 2.39 -1.75 18.74
CA GLY A 353 2.05 -2.40 17.49
C GLY A 353 0.57 -2.29 17.14
N VAL A 354 -0.15 -1.31 17.70
CA VAL A 354 -1.48 -0.91 17.25
C VAL A 354 -1.32 -0.04 16.02
N VAL A 355 -2.04 -0.35 14.96
CA VAL A 355 -2.02 0.43 13.73
C VAL A 355 -2.94 1.64 13.90
N ILE A 356 -2.35 2.84 13.76
CA ILE A 356 -3.05 4.12 13.90
C ILE A 356 -3.66 4.57 12.57
N ALA A 357 -2.94 4.33 11.46
CA ALA A 357 -3.42 4.68 10.12
C ALA A 357 -2.94 3.68 9.07
N GLY A 358 -3.68 3.58 7.98
CA GLY A 358 -3.30 2.78 6.83
C GLY A 358 -3.87 3.34 5.53
N ASP A 359 -3.13 3.16 4.45
CA ASP A 359 -3.58 3.51 3.10
C ASP A 359 -3.02 2.53 2.07
N VAL A 360 -3.56 2.57 0.86
CA VAL A 360 -3.07 1.79 -0.28
C VAL A 360 -2.87 2.70 -1.48
N THR A 361 -1.71 2.57 -2.12
CA THR A 361 -1.36 3.38 -3.28
C THR A 361 -0.91 2.52 -4.47
N GLN A 362 -1.06 3.07 -5.66
CA GLN A 362 -0.53 2.51 -6.91
C GLN A 362 0.98 2.82 -7.10
N GLN A 363 1.54 3.71 -6.29
CA GLN A 363 2.94 4.13 -6.41
C GLN A 363 3.87 3.11 -5.75
N GLY A 364 4.80 2.58 -6.51
CA GLY A 364 5.79 1.62 -6.01
C GLY A 364 6.91 2.26 -5.19
N ASN A 365 7.02 3.60 -5.16
CA ASN A 365 8.02 4.33 -4.40
C ASN A 365 7.40 4.96 -3.15
N ASP A 366 8.01 4.72 -2.00
CA ASP A 366 7.51 5.16 -0.71
C ASP A 366 7.79 6.65 -0.43
N SER A 367 8.70 7.30 -1.19
CA SER A 367 9.03 8.72 -1.00
C SER A 367 7.84 9.68 -1.14
N TRP A 368 6.82 9.30 -1.92
CA TRP A 368 5.59 10.08 -2.09
C TRP A 368 4.57 9.83 -0.99
N GLN A 369 4.81 8.85 -0.11
CA GLN A 369 3.84 8.43 0.91
C GLN A 369 4.13 9.03 2.29
N CYS A 370 5.22 9.75 2.49
CA CYS A 370 5.55 10.35 3.77
C CYS A 370 4.47 11.35 4.24
N GLN A 371 4.20 12.38 3.43
CA GLN A 371 3.20 13.41 3.77
C GLN A 371 1.77 12.85 3.83
N PRO A 372 1.30 12.02 2.85
CA PRO A 372 0.01 11.38 2.95
C PRO A 372 -0.16 10.53 4.22
N MET A 373 0.86 9.78 4.63
CA MET A 373 0.79 8.95 5.84
C MET A 373 0.83 9.78 7.12
N MET A 374 1.55 10.90 7.14
CA MET A 374 1.48 11.87 8.25
C MET A 374 0.05 12.42 8.38
N ALA A 375 -0.53 12.88 7.27
CA ALA A 375 -1.90 13.41 7.24
C ALA A 375 -2.93 12.34 7.64
N ALA A 376 -2.82 11.13 7.11
CA ALA A 376 -3.70 10.02 7.45
C ALA A 376 -3.61 9.65 8.94
N THR A 377 -2.40 9.70 9.53
CA THR A 377 -2.22 9.44 10.97
C THR A 377 -2.95 10.49 11.81
N MET A 378 -2.78 11.78 11.49
CA MET A 378 -3.46 12.85 12.20
C MET A 378 -4.99 12.77 12.05
N ALA A 379 -5.47 12.54 10.82
CA ALA A 379 -6.90 12.38 10.55
C ALA A 379 -7.53 11.17 11.29
N SER A 380 -6.80 10.05 11.38
CA SER A 380 -7.28 8.87 12.11
C SER A 380 -7.37 9.13 13.62
N LEU A 381 -6.42 9.85 14.20
CA LEU A 381 -6.44 10.23 15.62
C LEU A 381 -7.60 11.19 15.90
N GLU A 382 -7.79 12.21 15.08
CA GLU A 382 -8.90 13.15 15.17
C GLU A 382 -10.27 12.44 15.06
N ALA A 383 -10.42 11.56 14.04
CA ALA A 383 -11.64 10.79 13.86
C ALA A 383 -11.95 9.83 15.02
N ALA A 384 -10.92 9.34 15.70
CA ALA A 384 -11.06 8.49 16.89
C ALA A 384 -11.18 9.30 18.20
N GLY A 385 -11.17 10.64 18.17
CA GLY A 385 -11.22 11.49 19.35
C GLY A 385 -10.01 11.33 20.27
N ILE A 386 -8.82 11.02 19.70
CA ILE A 386 -7.58 10.87 20.44
C ILE A 386 -6.82 12.19 20.38
N ASP A 387 -6.81 12.93 21.48
CA ASP A 387 -6.20 14.27 21.58
C ASP A 387 -4.67 14.21 21.81
N ASP A 388 -4.07 13.02 21.92
CA ASP A 388 -2.64 12.87 22.10
C ASP A 388 -1.86 13.37 20.87
N ASN A 389 -0.85 14.21 21.10
CA ASN A 389 0.05 14.65 20.04
C ASN A 389 1.02 13.55 19.65
N VAL A 390 1.19 13.34 18.36
CA VAL A 390 2.24 12.47 17.82
C VAL A 390 3.61 13.06 18.20
N GLY A 391 4.37 12.34 19.03
CA GLY A 391 5.67 12.81 19.49
C GLY A 391 6.70 12.79 18.35
N ILE A 392 6.88 11.63 17.72
CA ILE A 392 7.82 11.50 16.58
C ILE A 392 7.39 10.38 15.63
N MET A 393 7.56 10.61 14.33
CA MET A 393 7.32 9.61 13.29
C MET A 393 8.64 9.08 12.70
N LEU A 394 8.73 7.75 12.55
CA LEU A 394 9.93 7.06 12.08
C LEU A 394 9.70 6.46 10.68
N PHE A 395 10.53 6.85 9.71
CA PHE A 395 10.44 6.42 8.33
C PHE A 395 11.74 5.76 7.86
N ASP A 396 11.65 4.83 6.92
CA ASP A 396 12.84 4.23 6.30
C ASP A 396 13.48 5.16 5.24
N ALA A 397 14.59 4.71 4.65
CA ALA A 397 15.31 5.47 3.63
C ALA A 397 14.53 5.61 2.29
N GLY A 398 13.49 4.80 2.09
CA GLY A 398 12.61 4.90 0.92
C GLY A 398 11.79 6.18 0.89
N TYR A 399 11.55 6.78 2.05
CA TYR A 399 10.81 8.04 2.20
C TYR A 399 11.69 9.29 2.11
N LEU A 400 13.01 9.14 1.98
CA LEU A 400 13.92 10.29 1.97
C LEU A 400 13.75 11.14 0.72
N SER A 401 13.35 12.40 0.91
CA SER A 401 13.40 13.47 -0.09
C SER A 401 13.56 14.82 0.59
N ASP A 402 14.05 15.82 -0.12
CA ASP A 402 14.17 17.18 0.44
C ASP A 402 12.78 17.76 0.79
N ALA A 403 11.74 17.43 0.01
CA ALA A 403 10.36 17.80 0.30
C ALA A 403 9.87 17.20 1.63
N ASN A 404 10.13 15.92 1.88
CA ASN A 404 9.70 15.24 3.11
C ASN A 404 10.49 15.71 4.34
N LEU A 405 11.76 16.09 4.18
CA LEU A 405 12.55 16.63 5.28
C LEU A 405 12.07 18.01 5.73
N ASN A 406 11.55 18.81 4.80
CA ASN A 406 11.11 20.19 5.06
C ASN A 406 9.58 20.32 5.13
N ALA A 407 8.81 19.23 5.04
CA ALA A 407 7.36 19.27 5.11
C ALA A 407 6.88 19.72 6.51
N ASP A 408 5.74 20.38 6.57
CA ASP A 408 5.05 20.67 7.82
C ASP A 408 4.46 19.37 8.44
N GLY A 409 4.17 19.41 9.73
CA GLY A 409 3.54 18.30 10.45
C GLY A 409 4.40 17.75 11.59
N PRO A 410 4.10 16.52 12.07
CA PRO A 410 4.79 15.92 13.21
C PRO A 410 6.29 15.81 13.05
N ASP A 411 7.02 15.87 14.17
CA ASP A 411 8.47 15.60 14.17
C ASP A 411 8.77 14.22 13.58
N ARG A 412 9.91 14.08 12.90
CA ARG A 412 10.21 12.86 12.16
C ARG A 412 11.69 12.53 12.11
N LEU A 413 11.99 11.24 12.05
CA LEU A 413 13.28 10.70 11.69
C LEU A 413 13.15 9.87 10.40
N ILE A 414 13.83 10.31 9.34
CA ILE A 414 13.89 9.62 8.05
C ILE A 414 15.32 9.14 7.83
N ALA A 415 15.52 7.83 7.64
CA ALA A 415 16.87 7.32 7.40
C ALA A 415 17.50 7.94 6.16
N THR A 416 18.75 8.39 6.30
CA THR A 416 19.53 8.97 5.20
C THR A 416 20.36 7.93 4.43
N GLY A 417 20.31 6.67 4.87
CA GLY A 417 21.03 5.55 4.27
C GLY A 417 20.60 4.20 4.85
N LYS A 418 21.28 3.15 4.46
CA LYS A 418 20.99 1.80 4.97
C LYS A 418 21.30 1.72 6.47
N SER A 419 20.46 1.04 7.23
CA SER A 419 20.56 0.92 8.71
C SER A 419 21.94 0.44 9.17
N HIS A 420 22.60 -0.49 8.45
CA HIS A 420 23.93 -0.95 8.80
C HIS A 420 25.02 0.12 8.62
N THR A 421 24.84 1.03 7.67
CA THR A 421 25.78 2.16 7.44
C THR A 421 25.65 3.17 8.56
N LEU A 422 24.41 3.49 8.97
CA LEU A 422 24.16 4.39 10.10
C LEU A 422 24.74 3.84 11.41
N ARG A 423 24.58 2.55 11.68
CA ARG A 423 25.14 1.88 12.89
C ARG A 423 26.68 1.88 12.94
N ARG A 424 27.34 1.90 11.79
CA ARG A 424 28.82 1.95 11.69
C ARG A 424 29.40 3.37 11.65
N SER A 425 28.55 4.38 11.51
CA SER A 425 28.97 5.77 11.49
C SER A 425 29.37 6.24 12.89
N LYS A 426 30.36 7.15 12.97
CA LYS A 426 30.77 7.74 14.25
C LYS A 426 29.60 8.51 14.86
N PRO A 427 29.32 8.35 16.17
CA PRO A 427 28.31 9.13 16.87
C PRO A 427 28.56 10.64 16.71
N THR A 428 27.49 11.41 16.73
CA THR A 428 27.51 12.87 16.77
C THR A 428 26.93 13.36 18.09
N SER A 429 27.23 14.57 18.50
CA SER A 429 26.70 15.17 19.72
C SER A 429 26.36 16.64 19.47
N GLY A 430 25.44 17.17 20.28
CA GLY A 430 24.99 18.56 20.18
C GLY A 430 24.11 18.83 18.95
N PRO A 431 23.76 20.09 18.69
CA PRO A 431 22.95 20.49 17.55
C PRO A 431 23.70 20.32 16.22
N ALA A 432 22.94 20.11 15.13
CA ALA A 432 23.52 20.06 13.79
C ALA A 432 24.19 21.40 13.43
N PRO A 433 25.25 21.38 12.60
CA PRO A 433 25.89 22.62 12.15
C PRO A 433 24.91 23.56 11.43
N GLN A 434 24.91 24.86 11.72
CA GLN A 434 23.95 25.83 11.17
C GLN A 434 23.91 25.89 9.64
N ALA A 435 25.04 25.58 8.95
CA ALA A 435 25.09 25.53 7.48
C ALA A 435 24.78 24.14 6.90
N ALA A 436 24.30 23.19 7.69
CA ALA A 436 23.99 21.85 7.21
C ALA A 436 22.74 21.86 6.31
N SER A 437 22.78 21.09 5.21
CA SER A 437 21.57 20.81 4.44
C SER A 437 20.57 19.98 5.28
N ALA A 438 19.27 20.04 4.97
CA ALA A 438 18.26 19.26 5.69
C ALA A 438 18.63 17.78 5.82
N THR A 439 19.19 17.17 4.76
CA THR A 439 19.69 15.79 4.82
C THR A 439 20.88 15.62 5.76
N ALA A 440 21.83 16.58 5.77
CA ALA A 440 22.99 16.49 6.66
C ALA A 440 22.59 16.70 8.12
N ALA A 441 21.62 17.58 8.38
CA ALA A 441 21.03 17.78 9.70
C ALA A 441 20.30 16.51 10.18
N MET A 442 19.50 15.87 9.32
CA MET A 442 18.83 14.60 9.63
C MET A 442 19.85 13.48 9.89
N GLU A 443 20.89 13.35 9.06
CA GLU A 443 21.97 12.37 9.29
C GLU A 443 22.67 12.62 10.62
N HIS A 444 22.95 13.88 10.95
CA HIS A 444 23.54 14.25 12.23
C HIS A 444 22.63 13.81 13.39
N ARG A 445 21.33 14.11 13.32
CA ARG A 445 20.34 13.74 14.34
C ARG A 445 20.21 12.21 14.51
N LEU A 446 20.20 11.46 13.41
CA LEU A 446 20.17 9.99 13.44
C LEU A 446 21.41 9.36 14.08
N ARG A 447 22.50 10.10 14.18
CA ARG A 447 23.79 9.64 14.76
C ARG A 447 23.98 10.11 16.19
N THR A 448 23.12 10.97 16.73
CA THR A 448 23.11 11.22 18.18
C THR A 448 22.67 9.98 18.95
N PRO A 449 23.09 9.79 20.20
CA PRO A 449 22.64 8.65 21.02
C PRO A 449 21.12 8.56 21.09
N GLU A 450 20.42 9.68 21.28
CA GLU A 450 18.97 9.77 21.38
C GLU A 450 18.30 9.44 20.05
N GLY A 451 18.77 10.05 18.94
CA GLY A 451 18.24 9.80 17.60
C GLY A 451 18.44 8.35 17.16
N ALA A 452 19.60 7.77 17.45
CA ALA A 452 19.89 6.37 17.16
C ALA A 452 18.98 5.42 17.95
N ALA A 453 18.79 5.67 19.25
CA ALA A 453 17.91 4.87 20.11
C ALA A 453 16.44 4.96 19.65
N LEU A 454 15.95 6.17 19.32
CA LEU A 454 14.60 6.36 18.77
C LEU A 454 14.42 5.65 17.42
N TYR A 455 15.37 5.83 16.49
CA TYR A 455 15.25 5.23 15.18
C TYR A 455 15.31 3.69 15.20
N GLN A 456 16.04 3.12 16.17
CA GLN A 456 16.09 1.67 16.36
C GLN A 456 14.72 1.06 16.68
N LYS A 457 13.83 1.79 17.36
CA LYS A 457 12.48 1.35 17.68
C LYS A 457 11.65 1.05 16.43
N ARG A 458 11.90 1.76 15.29
CA ARG A 458 11.14 1.57 14.06
C ARG A 458 10.99 0.10 13.66
N GLN A 459 12.11 -0.61 13.63
CA GLN A 459 12.12 -2.02 13.22
C GLN A 459 11.25 -2.89 14.14
N HIS A 460 11.31 -2.63 15.44
CA HIS A 460 10.54 -3.39 16.44
C HIS A 460 9.05 -3.04 16.46
N ILE A 461 8.66 -1.87 15.96
CA ILE A 461 7.27 -1.44 15.88
C ILE A 461 6.57 -1.99 14.65
N ILE A 462 7.09 -1.70 13.45
CA ILE A 462 6.32 -1.91 12.21
C ILE A 462 6.56 -3.28 11.55
N GLU A 463 7.77 -3.85 11.66
CA GLU A 463 8.04 -5.16 11.04
C GLU A 463 7.18 -6.29 11.63
N PRO A 464 6.94 -6.37 12.97
CA PRO A 464 6.03 -7.37 13.54
C PRO A 464 4.59 -7.22 13.07
N VAL A 465 4.12 -5.99 12.78
CA VAL A 465 2.79 -5.75 12.22
C VAL A 465 2.65 -6.43 10.87
N PHE A 466 3.57 -6.14 9.94
CA PHE A 466 3.56 -6.78 8.62
C PHE A 466 3.85 -8.29 8.70
N GLY A 467 4.72 -8.72 9.61
CA GLY A 467 4.97 -10.13 9.88
C GLY A 467 3.69 -10.86 10.30
N THR A 468 2.95 -10.33 11.26
CA THR A 468 1.67 -10.89 11.69
C THR A 468 0.66 -10.94 10.56
N ILE A 469 0.51 -9.85 9.80
CA ILE A 469 -0.45 -9.78 8.69
C ILE A 469 -0.09 -10.80 7.60
N LYS A 470 1.18 -10.86 7.17
CA LYS A 470 1.59 -11.67 6.02
C LYS A 470 1.91 -13.12 6.34
N GLU A 471 2.58 -13.36 7.46
CA GLU A 471 3.09 -14.70 7.80
C GLU A 471 2.10 -15.47 8.67
N THR A 472 1.62 -14.86 9.75
CA THR A 472 0.73 -15.54 10.68
C THR A 472 -0.70 -15.65 10.14
N ARG A 473 -1.22 -14.55 9.55
CA ARG A 473 -2.59 -14.48 9.04
C ARG A 473 -2.70 -14.77 7.52
N GLY A 474 -1.57 -14.88 6.80
CA GLY A 474 -1.53 -15.25 5.40
C GLY A 474 -2.01 -14.20 4.40
N PHE A 475 -2.17 -12.94 4.81
CA PHE A 475 -2.57 -11.85 3.92
C PHE A 475 -1.40 -11.37 3.05
N ARG A 476 -1.03 -12.15 2.04
CA ARG A 476 0.04 -11.81 1.08
C ARG A 476 -0.49 -11.25 -0.24
N ARG A 477 -1.82 -11.30 -0.44
CA ARG A 477 -2.50 -10.87 -1.66
C ARG A 477 -3.84 -10.27 -1.30
N PHE A 478 -4.25 -9.21 -1.98
CA PHE A 478 -5.62 -8.71 -1.94
C PHE A 478 -6.57 -9.64 -2.70
N SER A 479 -7.78 -9.79 -2.20
CA SER A 479 -8.85 -10.56 -2.83
C SER A 479 -9.72 -9.69 -3.74
N ARG A 480 -9.71 -8.39 -3.51
CA ARG A 480 -10.52 -7.40 -4.21
C ARG A 480 -9.76 -6.77 -5.39
N ARG A 481 -10.49 -6.15 -6.32
CA ARG A 481 -9.96 -5.42 -7.47
C ARG A 481 -10.45 -3.98 -7.41
N GLY A 482 -9.63 -3.09 -7.97
CA GLY A 482 -9.85 -1.65 -7.89
C GLY A 482 -9.33 -1.05 -6.58
N LEU A 483 -8.83 0.18 -6.66
CA LEU A 483 -8.10 0.83 -5.56
C LEU A 483 -8.97 0.99 -4.31
N ASP A 484 -10.22 1.47 -4.47
CA ASP A 484 -11.10 1.73 -3.32
C ASP A 484 -11.48 0.44 -2.59
N ALA A 485 -11.79 -0.63 -3.36
CA ALA A 485 -12.10 -1.94 -2.78
C ALA A 485 -10.87 -2.55 -2.07
N VAL A 486 -9.67 -2.31 -2.60
CA VAL A 486 -8.42 -2.77 -1.98
C VAL A 486 -8.08 -1.94 -0.74
N LYS A 487 -8.34 -0.63 -0.74
CA LYS A 487 -8.24 0.22 0.46
C LYS A 487 -9.15 -0.27 1.58
N ALA A 488 -10.42 -0.54 1.25
CA ALA A 488 -11.38 -1.09 2.21
C ALA A 488 -10.94 -2.45 2.77
N GLU A 489 -10.44 -3.35 1.91
CA GLU A 489 -9.89 -4.63 2.37
C GLU A 489 -8.67 -4.44 3.28
N TRP A 490 -7.80 -3.47 2.96
CA TRP A 490 -6.64 -3.17 3.80
C TRP A 490 -7.04 -2.66 5.18
N LEU A 491 -7.97 -1.71 5.26
CA LEU A 491 -8.47 -1.18 6.53
C LEU A 491 -9.15 -2.26 7.38
N LEU A 492 -9.90 -3.18 6.76
CA LEU A 492 -10.46 -4.34 7.46
C LEU A 492 -9.36 -5.26 8.01
N ILE A 493 -8.29 -5.50 7.25
CA ILE A 493 -7.13 -6.29 7.70
C ILE A 493 -6.46 -5.62 8.91
N LEU A 494 -6.30 -4.28 8.87
CA LEU A 494 -5.70 -3.50 9.94
C LEU A 494 -6.62 -3.41 11.18
N ALA A 495 -7.91 -3.20 11.00
CA ALA A 495 -8.89 -3.23 12.09
C ALA A 495 -8.84 -4.57 12.85
N THR A 496 -8.85 -5.67 12.12
CA THR A 496 -8.76 -7.01 12.72
C THR A 496 -7.39 -7.34 13.28
N HIS A 497 -6.33 -6.67 12.84
CA HIS A 497 -5.03 -6.71 13.53
C HIS A 497 -5.13 -6.03 14.90
N ASN A 498 -5.75 -4.85 14.96
CA ASN A 498 -5.95 -4.10 16.20
C ASN A 498 -6.87 -4.85 17.18
N ILE A 499 -7.94 -5.48 16.69
CA ILE A 499 -8.80 -6.36 17.51
C ILE A 499 -7.99 -7.48 18.17
N ASN A 500 -7.13 -8.17 17.39
CA ASN A 500 -6.26 -9.20 17.93
C ASN A 500 -5.23 -8.67 18.95
N LYS A 501 -4.81 -7.39 18.80
CA LYS A 501 -3.96 -6.72 19.79
C LYS A 501 -4.74 -6.40 21.05
N ALA A 502 -5.91 -5.81 20.95
CA ALA A 502 -6.78 -5.49 22.07
C ALA A 502 -7.16 -6.77 22.85
N PHE A 503 -7.58 -7.82 22.16
CA PHE A 503 -7.91 -9.12 22.75
C PHE A 503 -6.78 -9.73 23.59
N LYS A 504 -5.53 -9.54 23.20
CA LYS A 504 -4.37 -10.07 23.96
C LYS A 504 -4.05 -9.23 25.20
N HIS A 505 -4.60 -8.06 25.32
CA HIS A 505 -4.41 -7.13 26.44
C HIS A 505 -5.64 -7.05 27.36
N ALA A 506 -6.78 -7.56 26.91
CA ALA A 506 -8.00 -7.73 27.72
C ALA A 506 -7.90 -9.00 28.60
#